data_811cea65a2f37cc9a306bc159c78fc37
#
_entry.id   811cea65a2f37cc9a306bc159c78fc37
#
_cell.length_a   1.000
_cell.length_b   1.000
_cell.length_c   1.000
_cell.angle_alpha   90.00
_cell.angle_beta   90.00
_cell.angle_gamma   90.00
#
_symmetry.space_group_name_H-M   'P 1'
#
loop_
_entity.id
_entity.type
_entity.pdbx_description
1 polymer ?
#
loop_
_entity_poly.entity_id
_entity_poly.type
_entity_poly.pdbx_seq_one_letter_code
_entity_poly.pdbx_strand_id
1 'polypeptide(L)'
;TIKLITQELSKSLKGSKDIEKDIILLAEQVERCNVILKKLTLNPDIEDEFIDYDLTLSNYVKEIIKSFESISKKKFSFQENQNTNPIKFKRSIEIIYGLRNFIGNANKFSKEKIFITVYSDSESSEIIIEDDGQGFPKDILDKIGEPYIRSKDQNYKNKAGLGLGIFIGSTLLERNHAMVTCRNSITRNGAEVIIRWNNKDLLEL
;
A
#
# COMPACT_ATOMS: atom_id res chain seq x y z
N THR A 1 -6.79 23.27 11.27
CA THR A 1 -7.13 24.65 10.86
C THR A 1 -8.21 24.68 9.79
N ILE A 2 -8.04 24.04 8.62
CA ILE A 2 -9.02 24.06 7.50
C ILE A 2 -10.36 23.44 7.93
N LYS A 3 -10.35 22.30 8.65
CA LYS A 3 -11.56 21.65 9.20
C LYS A 3 -12.35 22.57 10.15
N LEU A 4 -11.66 23.38 10.94
CA LEU A 4 -12.28 24.34 11.86
C LEU A 4 -12.96 25.47 11.08
N ILE A 5 -12.27 25.99 10.06
CA ILE A 5 -12.79 27.08 9.21
C ILE A 5 -14.02 26.61 8.43
N THR A 6 -14.02 25.38 7.87
CA THR A 6 -15.20 24.84 7.18
C THR A 6 -16.38 24.64 8.13
N GLN A 7 -16.14 24.24 9.37
CA GLN A 7 -17.20 24.11 10.38
C GLN A 7 -17.77 25.48 10.83
N GLU A 8 -16.94 26.50 10.93
CA GLU A 8 -17.38 27.87 11.25
C GLU A 8 -18.14 28.49 10.10
N LEU A 9 -17.67 28.33 8.84
CA LEU A 9 -18.38 28.78 7.65
C LEU A 9 -19.76 28.11 7.52
N SER A 10 -19.87 26.81 7.81
CA SER A 10 -21.15 26.10 7.81
C SER A 10 -22.14 26.63 8.85
N LYS A 11 -21.66 27.17 9.96
CA LYS A 11 -22.50 27.79 10.98
C LYS A 11 -22.90 29.22 10.64
N SER A 12 -21.99 29.97 9.98
CA SER A 12 -22.17 31.42 9.72
C SER A 12 -23.00 31.72 8.47
N LEU A 13 -23.05 30.78 7.50
CA LEU A 13 -23.70 31.01 6.20
C LEU A 13 -25.04 30.27 6.03
N LYS A 14 -25.76 30.03 7.12
CA LYS A 14 -27.13 29.50 7.07
C LYS A 14 -28.05 30.48 6.37
N GLY A 15 -28.43 30.18 5.14
CA GLY A 15 -29.43 30.99 4.39
C GLY A 15 -29.40 30.88 2.87
N SER A 16 -28.36 30.35 2.27
CA SER A 16 -28.31 30.08 0.83
C SER A 16 -28.07 28.58 0.59
N LYS A 17 -29.06 27.90 0.01
CA LYS A 17 -29.00 26.46 -0.27
C LYS A 17 -27.82 26.04 -1.14
N ASP A 18 -27.32 26.92 -1.98
CA ASP A 18 -26.20 26.61 -2.88
C ASP A 18 -24.85 26.73 -2.14
N ILE A 19 -24.70 27.74 -1.28
CA ILE A 19 -23.52 27.89 -0.43
C ILE A 19 -23.42 26.75 0.60
N GLU A 20 -24.54 26.29 1.13
CA GLU A 20 -24.57 25.17 2.07
C GLU A 20 -24.11 23.86 1.41
N LYS A 21 -24.47 23.61 0.15
CA LYS A 21 -23.97 22.47 -0.63
C LYS A 21 -22.46 22.55 -0.89
N ASP A 22 -21.97 23.73 -1.24
CA ASP A 22 -20.55 23.95 -1.50
C ASP A 22 -19.71 23.76 -0.23
N ILE A 23 -20.19 24.22 0.93
CA ILE A 23 -19.54 24.00 2.22
C ILE A 23 -19.52 22.52 2.60
N ILE A 24 -20.60 21.78 2.38
CA ILE A 24 -20.65 20.33 2.62
C ILE A 24 -19.64 19.64 1.71
N LEU A 25 -19.61 19.95 0.43
CA LEU A 25 -18.65 19.41 -0.52
C LEU A 25 -17.20 19.70 -0.10
N LEU A 26 -16.92 20.91 0.35
CA LEU A 26 -15.61 21.33 0.83
C LEU A 26 -15.20 20.58 2.11
N ALA A 27 -16.12 20.40 3.04
CA ALA A 27 -15.90 19.60 4.24
C ALA A 27 -15.60 18.12 3.92
N GLU A 28 -16.30 17.54 2.93
CA GLU A 28 -16.02 16.19 2.44
C GLU A 28 -14.63 16.09 1.80
N GLN A 29 -14.20 17.07 1.01
CA GLN A 29 -12.86 17.07 0.43
C GLN A 29 -11.77 17.24 1.50
N VAL A 30 -11.98 18.07 2.51
CA VAL A 30 -11.06 18.21 3.65
C VAL A 30 -10.95 16.90 4.44
N GLU A 31 -12.08 16.21 4.68
CA GLU A 31 -12.04 14.91 5.36
C GLU A 31 -11.34 13.85 4.49
N ARG A 32 -11.54 13.87 3.16
CA ARG A 32 -10.76 13.04 2.24
C ARG A 32 -9.27 13.30 2.33
N CYS A 33 -8.86 14.58 2.33
CA CYS A 33 -7.44 14.94 2.52
C CYS A 33 -6.91 14.44 3.85
N ASN A 34 -7.67 14.58 4.94
CA ASN A 34 -7.28 14.06 6.25
C ASN A 34 -7.14 12.53 6.26
N VAL A 35 -8.05 11.80 5.61
CA VAL A 35 -7.96 10.34 5.46
C VAL A 35 -6.73 9.94 4.65
N ILE A 36 -6.39 10.70 3.59
CA ILE A 36 -5.18 10.46 2.80
C ILE A 36 -3.94 10.74 3.64
N LEU A 37 -3.88 11.90 4.30
CA LEU A 37 -2.77 12.26 5.20
C LEU A 37 -2.63 11.24 6.32
N LYS A 38 -3.73 10.85 6.95
CA LYS A 38 -3.73 9.77 7.93
C LYS A 38 -3.20 8.45 7.34
N LYS A 39 -3.56 8.06 6.14
CA LYS A 39 -3.01 6.88 5.46
C LYS A 39 -1.53 7.01 5.11
N LEU A 40 -1.06 8.22 4.88
CA LEU A 40 0.37 8.52 4.64
C LEU A 40 1.17 8.64 5.95
N THR A 41 0.52 9.01 7.05
CA THR A 41 1.15 9.26 8.35
C THR A 41 0.81 8.20 9.42
N LEU A 42 -0.10 7.26 9.15
CA LEU A 42 -0.53 6.24 10.09
C LEU A 42 0.33 5.00 9.97
N ASN A 43 1.11 4.72 10.94
CA ASN A 43 0.77 4.34 12.32
C ASN A 43 1.61 5.06 13.39
N PRO A 44 0.99 5.84 14.29
CA PRO A 44 1.63 6.22 15.54
C PRO A 44 1.69 5.06 16.56
N ASP A 45 1.00 3.93 16.30
CA ASP A 45 1.02 2.77 17.22
C ASP A 45 2.18 1.79 16.97
N ILE A 46 3.08 2.09 16.04
CA ILE A 46 4.45 1.58 16.09
C ILE A 46 5.20 2.62 16.91
N GLU A 47 4.87 2.67 18.21
CA GLU A 47 5.63 3.47 19.16
C GLU A 47 7.12 3.15 19.04
N ASP A 48 7.92 4.20 19.11
CA ASP A 48 9.37 4.30 19.03
C ASP A 48 10.18 3.41 20.01
N GLU A 49 9.63 2.33 20.52
CA GLU A 49 10.33 1.42 21.44
C GLU A 49 11.29 0.43 20.74
N PHE A 50 11.36 0.43 19.41
CA PHE A 50 12.27 -0.45 18.67
C PHE A 50 13.21 0.33 17.73
N ILE A 51 13.88 1.31 18.29
CA ILE A 51 15.08 1.90 17.71
C ILE A 51 16.18 0.84 17.83
N ASP A 52 16.71 0.38 16.69
CA ASP A 52 17.96 -0.39 16.58
C ASP A 52 17.90 -1.91 16.33
N TYR A 53 16.93 -2.41 15.59
CA TYR A 53 17.11 -3.77 15.09
C TYR A 53 17.23 -3.78 13.57
N ASP A 54 18.39 -4.24 13.09
CA ASP A 54 18.56 -4.67 11.70
C ASP A 54 17.53 -5.76 11.40
N LEU A 55 16.58 -5.48 10.54
CA LEU A 55 15.51 -6.38 10.19
C LEU A 55 15.73 -6.98 8.80
N THR A 56 15.32 -8.23 8.63
CA THR A 56 15.27 -8.86 7.30
C THR A 56 13.97 -8.50 6.59
N LEU A 57 13.93 -8.60 5.26
CA LEU A 57 12.68 -8.41 4.49
C LEU A 57 11.57 -9.35 4.97
N SER A 58 11.91 -10.58 5.34
CA SER A 58 10.95 -11.54 5.90
C SER A 58 10.32 -11.03 7.19
N ASN A 59 11.10 -10.39 8.06
CA ASN A 59 10.58 -9.83 9.30
C ASN A 59 9.61 -8.67 9.02
N TYR A 60 9.95 -7.77 8.09
CA TYR A 60 9.04 -6.70 7.65
C TYR A 60 7.72 -7.24 7.14
N VAL A 61 7.78 -8.22 6.25
CA VAL A 61 6.58 -8.84 5.68
C VAL A 61 5.73 -9.52 6.76
N LYS A 62 6.33 -10.31 7.66
CA LYS A 62 5.63 -10.98 8.75
C LYS A 62 4.94 -9.98 9.69
N GLU A 63 5.60 -8.88 10.04
CA GLU A 63 5.03 -7.81 10.86
C GLU A 63 3.80 -7.18 10.19
N ILE A 64 3.91 -6.88 8.89
CA ILE A 64 2.81 -6.31 8.13
C ILE A 64 1.65 -7.30 8.02
N ILE A 65 1.90 -8.57 7.68
CA ILE A 65 0.87 -9.62 7.60
C ILE A 65 0.12 -9.71 8.92
N LYS A 66 0.83 -9.79 10.05
CA LYS A 66 0.22 -9.86 11.38
C LYS A 66 -0.74 -8.69 11.65
N SER A 67 -0.40 -7.47 11.18
CA SER A 67 -1.28 -6.30 11.30
C SER A 67 -2.56 -6.42 10.47
N PHE A 68 -2.50 -7.09 9.31
CA PHE A 68 -3.67 -7.33 8.47
C PHE A 68 -4.52 -8.50 8.96
N GLU A 69 -3.93 -9.57 9.47
CA GLU A 69 -4.66 -10.75 9.97
C GLU A 69 -5.64 -10.39 11.09
N SER A 70 -5.32 -9.38 11.90
CA SER A 70 -6.19 -8.91 12.99
C SER A 70 -7.51 -8.29 12.50
N ILE A 71 -7.56 -7.78 11.27
CA ILE A 71 -8.69 -7.03 10.70
C ILE A 71 -9.27 -7.66 9.43
N SER A 72 -8.54 -8.59 8.81
CA SER A 72 -8.92 -9.20 7.53
C SER A 72 -9.54 -10.57 7.73
N LYS A 73 -10.54 -10.89 6.89
CA LYS A 73 -11.10 -12.25 6.77
C LYS A 73 -10.34 -13.12 5.74
N LYS A 74 -9.32 -12.55 5.08
CA LYS A 74 -8.54 -13.24 4.04
C LYS A 74 -7.44 -14.09 4.67
N LYS A 75 -7.05 -15.15 3.96
CA LYS A 75 -5.98 -16.05 4.38
C LYS A 75 -4.66 -15.59 3.76
N PHE A 76 -3.67 -15.33 4.60
CA PHE A 76 -2.31 -15.03 4.16
C PHE A 76 -1.49 -16.30 4.16
N SER A 77 -0.81 -16.58 3.04
CA SER A 77 0.15 -17.66 2.89
C SER A 77 1.53 -17.04 2.71
N PHE A 78 2.38 -17.20 3.69
CA PHE A 78 3.75 -16.70 3.68
C PHE A 78 4.73 -17.83 3.42
N GLN A 79 5.66 -17.61 2.49
CA GLN A 79 6.77 -18.52 2.20
C GLN A 79 8.08 -17.72 2.17
N GLU A 80 9.10 -18.31 2.73
CA GLU A 80 10.45 -17.78 2.75
C GLU A 80 11.36 -18.78 2.08
N ASN A 81 12.03 -18.36 1.01
CA ASN A 81 12.99 -19.17 0.29
C ASN A 81 14.34 -18.45 0.31
N GLN A 82 15.22 -18.92 1.18
CA GLN A 82 16.55 -18.32 1.38
C GLN A 82 17.62 -19.33 1.02
N ASN A 83 18.49 -18.95 0.09
CA ASN A 83 19.67 -19.75 -0.27
C ASN A 83 20.92 -19.34 0.52
N THR A 84 20.86 -18.22 1.25
CA THR A 84 21.96 -17.64 2.02
C THR A 84 21.46 -17.03 3.31
N ASN A 85 22.35 -16.55 4.17
CA ASN A 85 21.97 -15.77 5.35
C ASN A 85 21.21 -14.51 4.92
N PRO A 86 20.03 -14.25 5.48
CA PRO A 86 19.22 -13.11 5.13
C PRO A 86 19.96 -11.80 5.48
N ILE A 87 19.90 -10.85 4.57
CA ILE A 87 20.48 -9.53 4.79
C ILE A 87 19.65 -8.79 5.82
N LYS A 88 20.35 -8.20 6.78
CA LYS A 88 19.79 -7.30 7.77
C LYS A 88 20.12 -5.87 7.38
N PHE A 89 19.13 -5.01 7.46
CA PHE A 89 19.26 -3.58 7.15
C PHE A 89 18.43 -2.75 8.13
N LYS A 90 18.74 -1.45 8.19
CA LYS A 90 18.05 -0.54 9.11
C LYS A 90 16.57 -0.43 8.82
N ARG A 91 15.77 -0.20 9.85
CA ARG A 91 14.33 -0.02 9.72
C ARG A 91 14.02 1.21 8.86
N SER A 92 13.36 0.99 7.73
CA SER A 92 12.88 2.05 6.85
C SER A 92 11.35 2.13 6.90
N ILE A 93 10.86 3.28 7.36
CA ILE A 93 9.42 3.58 7.38
C ILE A 93 8.84 3.58 5.96
N GLU A 94 9.61 4.05 4.98
CA GLU A 94 9.20 4.11 3.58
C GLU A 94 8.99 2.70 3.01
N ILE A 95 9.88 1.75 3.31
CA ILE A 95 9.73 0.34 2.91
C ILE A 95 8.46 -0.25 3.53
N ILE A 96 8.23 -0.03 4.83
CA ILE A 96 7.03 -0.52 5.51
C ILE A 96 5.76 0.01 4.84
N TYR A 97 5.68 1.32 4.61
CA TYR A 97 4.50 1.93 3.98
C TYR A 97 4.34 1.50 2.52
N GLY A 98 5.43 1.38 1.78
CA GLY A 98 5.43 0.85 0.43
C GLY A 98 4.83 -0.55 0.37
N LEU A 99 5.35 -1.47 1.17
CA LEU A 99 4.86 -2.84 1.27
C LEU A 99 3.40 -2.92 1.75
N ARG A 100 3.01 -2.11 2.75
CA ARG A 100 1.62 -2.04 3.22
C ARG A 100 0.64 -1.61 2.14
N ASN A 101 1.02 -0.73 1.22
CA ASN A 101 0.17 -0.35 0.11
C ASN A 101 -0.10 -1.53 -0.83
N PHE A 102 0.92 -2.33 -1.16
CA PHE A 102 0.76 -3.50 -2.02
C PHE A 102 0.02 -4.64 -1.33
N ILE A 103 0.37 -4.99 -0.10
CA ILE A 103 -0.33 -6.01 0.69
C ILE A 103 -1.78 -5.59 0.95
N GLY A 104 -2.03 -4.31 1.22
CA GLY A 104 -3.37 -3.76 1.37
C GLY A 104 -4.21 -3.84 0.09
N ASN A 105 -3.60 -3.63 -1.08
CA ASN A 105 -4.26 -3.81 -2.36
C ASN A 105 -4.58 -5.31 -2.59
N ALA A 106 -3.65 -6.22 -2.37
CA ALA A 106 -3.89 -7.65 -2.46
C ALA A 106 -5.03 -8.08 -1.53
N ASN A 107 -5.02 -7.61 -0.26
CA ASN A 107 -6.10 -7.87 0.69
C ASN A 107 -7.46 -7.36 0.21
N LYS A 108 -7.50 -6.20 -0.44
CA LYS A 108 -8.74 -5.59 -0.93
C LYS A 108 -9.32 -6.29 -2.14
N PHE A 109 -8.45 -6.73 -3.08
CA PHE A 109 -8.88 -7.24 -4.38
C PHE A 109 -8.91 -8.77 -4.45
N SER A 110 -8.21 -9.49 -3.57
CA SER A 110 -8.31 -10.95 -3.46
C SER A 110 -9.75 -11.42 -3.25
N LYS A 111 -10.02 -12.65 -3.63
CA LYS A 111 -11.25 -13.36 -3.25
C LYS A 111 -11.13 -13.91 -1.83
N GLU A 112 -10.15 -14.75 -1.57
CA GLU A 112 -9.96 -15.43 -0.29
C GLU A 112 -8.51 -15.46 0.19
N LYS A 113 -7.54 -15.50 -0.75
CA LYS A 113 -6.15 -15.83 -0.44
C LYS A 113 -5.16 -14.81 -0.99
N ILE A 114 -4.14 -14.53 -0.20
CA ILE A 114 -2.99 -13.72 -0.57
C ILE A 114 -1.75 -14.57 -0.33
N PHE A 115 -0.86 -14.61 -1.31
CA PHE A 115 0.38 -15.36 -1.26
C PHE A 115 1.54 -14.38 -1.29
N ILE A 116 2.43 -14.51 -0.33
CA ILE A 116 3.60 -13.64 -0.24
C ILE A 116 4.82 -14.53 -0.11
N THR A 117 5.73 -14.39 -1.06
CA THR A 117 6.98 -15.15 -1.07
C THR A 117 8.15 -14.18 -0.99
N VAL A 118 9.11 -14.49 -0.13
CA VAL A 118 10.35 -13.73 0.01
C VAL A 118 11.51 -14.61 -0.44
N TYR A 119 12.26 -14.10 -1.40
CA TYR A 119 13.51 -14.71 -1.87
C TYR A 119 14.68 -13.82 -1.45
N SER A 120 15.77 -14.44 -1.04
CA SER A 120 17.00 -13.73 -0.75
C SER A 120 18.18 -14.62 -1.09
N ASP A 121 19.12 -14.09 -1.86
CA ASP A 121 20.41 -14.71 -2.17
C ASP A 121 21.56 -13.76 -1.82
N SER A 122 22.77 -14.03 -2.29
CA SER A 122 23.96 -13.18 -2.02
C SER A 122 23.91 -11.82 -2.71
N GLU A 123 23.15 -11.66 -3.79
CA GLU A 123 23.16 -10.47 -4.65
C GLU A 123 21.87 -9.66 -4.58
N SER A 124 20.75 -10.34 -4.43
CA SER A 124 19.42 -9.72 -4.51
C SER A 124 18.44 -10.24 -3.47
N SER A 125 17.46 -9.43 -3.17
CA SER A 125 16.32 -9.79 -2.34
C SER A 125 15.03 -9.38 -3.05
N GLU A 126 14.03 -10.25 -3.02
CA GLU A 126 12.78 -10.09 -3.76
C GLU A 126 11.57 -10.46 -2.91
N ILE A 127 10.51 -9.70 -3.05
CA ILE A 127 9.20 -10.00 -2.48
C ILE A 127 8.21 -10.15 -3.63
N ILE A 128 7.51 -11.28 -3.68
CA ILE A 128 6.42 -11.51 -4.62
C ILE A 128 5.11 -11.54 -3.83
N ILE A 129 4.18 -10.68 -4.22
CA ILE A 129 2.84 -10.59 -3.64
C ILE A 129 1.85 -10.98 -4.71
N GLU A 130 1.13 -12.07 -4.53
CA GLU A 130 0.10 -12.55 -5.45
C GLU A 130 -1.24 -12.64 -4.72
N ASP A 131 -2.34 -12.45 -5.45
CA ASP A 131 -3.69 -12.69 -4.95
C ASP A 131 -4.48 -13.63 -5.88
N ASP A 132 -5.61 -14.13 -5.38
CA ASP A 132 -6.56 -14.96 -6.13
C ASP A 132 -7.73 -14.15 -6.69
N GLY A 133 -7.55 -12.85 -6.87
CA GLY A 133 -8.57 -11.93 -7.37
C GLY A 133 -8.83 -12.05 -8.87
N GLN A 134 -9.20 -10.92 -9.47
CA GLN A 134 -9.45 -10.82 -10.91
C GLN A 134 -8.21 -10.29 -11.69
N GLY A 135 -7.13 -10.00 -10.98
CA GLY A 135 -5.95 -9.36 -11.54
C GLY A 135 -6.17 -7.88 -11.83
N PHE A 136 -5.21 -7.27 -12.52
CA PHE A 136 -5.32 -5.89 -12.98
C PHE A 136 -6.17 -5.83 -14.27
N PRO A 137 -7.14 -4.91 -14.35
CA PRO A 137 -7.88 -4.67 -15.59
C PRO A 137 -6.96 -4.22 -16.73
N LYS A 138 -7.29 -4.60 -17.95
CA LYS A 138 -6.48 -4.25 -19.14
C LYS A 138 -6.33 -2.73 -19.34
N ASP A 139 -7.36 -1.96 -19.02
CA ASP A 139 -7.37 -0.51 -19.13
C ASP A 139 -6.47 0.19 -18.08
N ILE A 140 -5.98 -0.56 -17.08
CA ILE A 140 -5.07 -0.09 -16.04
C ILE A 140 -3.63 -0.55 -16.31
N LEU A 141 -3.41 -1.75 -16.87
CA LEU A 141 -2.09 -2.38 -16.96
C LEU A 141 -1.01 -1.46 -17.55
N ASP A 142 -1.35 -0.73 -18.62
CA ASP A 142 -0.40 0.16 -19.30
C ASP A 142 -0.13 1.47 -18.52
N LYS A 143 -0.90 1.72 -17.46
CA LYS A 143 -0.85 2.95 -16.65
C LYS A 143 -0.57 2.67 -15.18
N ILE A 144 -0.24 1.42 -14.84
CA ILE A 144 0.08 1.05 -13.47
C ILE A 144 1.27 1.90 -12.99
N GLY A 145 1.11 2.50 -11.81
CA GLY A 145 2.13 3.40 -11.26
C GLY A 145 1.83 4.89 -11.49
N GLU A 146 0.89 5.24 -12.38
CA GLU A 146 0.42 6.63 -12.45
C GLU A 146 -0.55 6.95 -11.28
N PRO A 147 -0.59 8.19 -10.80
CA PRO A 147 -1.52 8.60 -9.75
C PRO A 147 -2.97 8.69 -10.27
N TYR A 148 -3.93 8.47 -9.39
CA TYR A 148 -5.37 8.60 -9.64
C TYR A 148 -5.95 7.63 -10.68
N ILE A 149 -5.25 6.54 -10.99
CA ILE A 149 -5.74 5.53 -11.94
C ILE A 149 -6.88 4.74 -11.33
N ARG A 150 -7.99 4.67 -12.08
CA ARG A 150 -9.18 3.88 -11.74
C ARG A 150 -9.68 3.16 -12.98
N SER A 151 -10.05 1.89 -12.82
CA SER A 151 -10.71 1.16 -13.88
C SER A 151 -12.10 1.74 -14.19
N LYS A 152 -12.46 1.72 -15.45
CA LYS A 152 -13.80 2.00 -15.94
C LYS A 152 -14.73 0.81 -15.73
N ASP A 153 -14.20 -0.38 -15.49
CA ASP A 153 -14.96 -1.61 -15.26
C ASP A 153 -15.77 -1.50 -13.96
N GLN A 154 -17.07 -1.80 -14.06
CA GLN A 154 -18.01 -1.71 -12.93
C GLN A 154 -17.67 -2.69 -11.80
N ASN A 155 -17.06 -3.84 -12.10
CA ASN A 155 -16.64 -4.82 -11.11
C ASN A 155 -15.56 -4.29 -10.16
N TYR A 156 -14.81 -3.30 -10.59
CA TYR A 156 -13.77 -2.63 -9.80
C TYR A 156 -14.26 -1.35 -9.12
N LYS A 157 -15.31 -0.69 -9.63
CA LYS A 157 -15.83 0.58 -9.10
C LYS A 157 -16.18 0.51 -7.62
N ASN A 158 -16.85 -0.55 -7.19
CA ASN A 158 -17.29 -0.72 -5.79
C ASN A 158 -16.14 -0.99 -4.82
N LYS A 159 -15.00 -1.47 -5.32
CA LYS A 159 -13.78 -1.69 -4.54
C LYS A 159 -12.73 -0.59 -4.77
N ALA A 160 -12.96 0.32 -5.69
CA ALA A 160 -11.99 1.35 -6.03
C ALA A 160 -11.79 2.33 -4.88
N GLY A 161 -10.54 2.63 -4.60
CA GLY A 161 -10.10 3.73 -3.75
C GLY A 161 -9.77 4.95 -4.62
N LEU A 162 -8.87 5.80 -4.13
CA LEU A 162 -8.42 7.01 -4.83
C LEU A 162 -7.52 6.74 -6.04
N GLY A 163 -7.08 5.49 -6.26
CA GLY A 163 -6.13 5.14 -7.32
C GLY A 163 -4.71 5.61 -7.02
N LEU A 164 -4.37 5.77 -5.75
CA LEU A 164 -3.05 6.26 -5.30
C LEU A 164 -2.20 5.17 -4.67
N GLY A 165 -2.76 4.03 -4.28
CA GLY A 165 -2.05 3.02 -3.48
C GLY A 165 -0.81 2.46 -4.19
N ILE A 166 -0.93 2.08 -5.47
CA ILE A 166 0.20 1.56 -6.24
C ILE A 166 1.23 2.67 -6.47
N PHE A 167 0.79 3.86 -6.90
CA PHE A 167 1.68 5.00 -7.10
C PHE A 167 2.51 5.33 -5.85
N ILE A 168 1.86 5.44 -4.68
CA ILE A 168 2.55 5.72 -3.42
C ILE A 168 3.47 4.56 -3.06
N GLY A 169 2.98 3.33 -3.17
CA GLY A 169 3.78 2.13 -2.87
C GLY A 169 5.03 2.05 -3.73
N SER A 170 4.91 2.20 -5.06
CA SER A 170 6.04 2.21 -5.98
C SER A 170 7.00 3.35 -5.66
N THR A 171 6.50 4.59 -5.52
CA THR A 171 7.35 5.76 -5.26
C THR A 171 8.19 5.58 -3.98
N LEU A 172 7.59 5.09 -2.89
CA LEU A 172 8.30 4.88 -1.62
C LEU A 172 9.38 3.79 -1.74
N LEU A 173 9.07 2.70 -2.43
CA LEU A 173 10.02 1.60 -2.60
C LEU A 173 11.12 1.93 -3.59
N GLU A 174 10.81 2.60 -4.70
CA GLU A 174 11.76 3.05 -5.71
C GLU A 174 12.74 4.11 -5.15
N ARG A 175 12.28 4.99 -4.26
CA ARG A 175 13.18 5.90 -3.51
C ARG A 175 14.15 5.17 -2.60
N ASN A 176 13.81 3.94 -2.19
CA ASN A 176 14.69 3.03 -1.47
C ASN A 176 15.29 1.97 -2.42
N HIS A 177 15.53 2.35 -3.67
CA HIS A 177 16.24 1.57 -4.70
C HIS A 177 15.58 0.24 -5.08
N ALA A 178 14.29 0.05 -4.78
CA ALA A 178 13.54 -1.11 -5.26
C ALA A 178 13.18 -0.97 -6.73
N MET A 179 13.12 -2.08 -7.43
CA MET A 179 12.45 -2.21 -8.71
C MET A 179 11.07 -2.84 -8.48
N VAL A 180 10.00 -2.16 -8.88
CA VAL A 180 8.62 -2.64 -8.70
C VAL A 180 8.03 -3.01 -10.06
N THR A 181 7.51 -4.24 -10.16
CA THR A 181 6.83 -4.74 -11.37
C THR A 181 5.44 -5.24 -11.00
N CYS A 182 4.43 -4.78 -11.71
CA CYS A 182 3.03 -5.21 -11.53
C CYS A 182 2.56 -5.92 -12.81
N ARG A 183 1.97 -7.09 -12.65
CA ARG A 183 1.40 -7.87 -13.74
C ARG A 183 0.28 -8.78 -13.24
N ASN A 184 -0.39 -9.48 -14.15
CA ASN A 184 -1.32 -10.54 -13.76
C ASN A 184 -0.58 -11.86 -13.60
N SER A 185 -0.87 -12.57 -12.50
CA SER A 185 -0.29 -13.88 -12.21
C SER A 185 -0.78 -14.92 -13.20
N ILE A 186 0.14 -15.70 -13.75
CA ILE A 186 -0.17 -16.81 -14.66
C ILE A 186 -0.72 -18.01 -13.86
N THR A 187 -0.27 -18.17 -12.62
CA THR A 187 -0.56 -19.35 -11.81
C THR A 187 -1.81 -19.19 -10.94
N ARG A 188 -2.15 -17.95 -10.55
CA ARG A 188 -3.19 -17.68 -9.55
C ARG A 188 -4.40 -16.92 -10.09
N ASN A 189 -4.37 -16.52 -11.37
CA ASN A 189 -5.40 -15.71 -12.02
C ASN A 189 -5.68 -14.34 -11.39
N GLY A 190 -4.90 -13.90 -10.41
CA GLY A 190 -5.01 -12.63 -9.71
C GLY A 190 -3.90 -11.65 -10.12
N ALA A 191 -3.72 -10.61 -9.33
CA ALA A 191 -2.62 -9.69 -9.49
C ALA A 191 -1.32 -10.28 -8.91
N GLU A 192 -0.19 -9.91 -9.52
CA GLU A 192 1.15 -10.21 -9.05
C GLU A 192 1.97 -8.93 -9.00
N VAL A 193 2.59 -8.68 -7.87
CA VAL A 193 3.53 -7.57 -7.67
C VAL A 193 4.87 -8.15 -7.25
N ILE A 194 5.92 -7.80 -7.98
CA ILE A 194 7.29 -8.21 -7.73
C ILE A 194 8.08 -6.97 -7.31
N ILE A 195 8.74 -7.03 -6.17
CA ILE A 195 9.53 -5.94 -5.60
C ILE A 195 10.93 -6.50 -5.35
N ARG A 196 11.93 -5.94 -6.04
CA ARG A 196 13.29 -6.45 -6.03
C ARG A 196 14.30 -5.37 -5.68
N TRP A 197 15.28 -5.73 -4.87
CA TRP A 197 16.44 -4.92 -4.53
C TRP A 197 17.74 -5.63 -4.87
N ASN A 198 18.77 -4.87 -5.20
CA ASN A 198 20.14 -5.34 -5.02
C ASN A 198 20.47 -5.26 -3.54
N ASN A 199 21.11 -6.26 -3.02
CA ASN A 199 21.45 -6.32 -1.59
C ASN A 199 22.39 -5.20 -1.14
N LYS A 200 23.24 -4.70 -2.03
CA LYS A 200 24.10 -3.54 -1.76
C LYS A 200 23.28 -2.30 -1.43
N ASP A 201 22.20 -2.07 -2.20
CA ASP A 201 21.35 -0.89 -2.02
C ASP A 201 20.57 -0.95 -0.69
N LEU A 202 20.17 -2.15 -0.24
CA LEU A 202 19.53 -2.36 1.06
C LEU A 202 20.49 -2.12 2.25
N LEU A 203 21.80 -2.39 2.06
CA LEU A 203 22.79 -2.18 3.12
C LEU A 203 23.21 -0.72 3.27
N GLU A 204 22.94 0.13 2.28
CA GLU A 204 23.24 1.56 2.27
C GLU A 204 22.10 2.42 2.86
N LEU A 205 20.96 1.80 3.17
CA LEU A 205 19.81 2.47 3.80
C LEU A 205 20.07 2.69 5.30
#